data_14ecafedeac497dacfb9ac44eac6503a
#
_entry.id   14ecafedeac497dacfb9ac44eac6503a
#
_cell.length_a   1.000
_cell.length_b   1.000
_cell.length_c   1.000
_cell.angle_alpha   90.00
_cell.angle_beta   90.00
_cell.angle_gamma   90.00
#
_symmetry.space_group_name_H-M   'P 1'
#
loop_
_entity.id
_entity.type
_entity.pdbx_description
1 polymer ?
#
loop_
_entity_poly.entity_id
_entity_poly.type
_entity_poly.pdbx_seq_one_letter_code
_entity_poly.pdbx_strand_id
1 'polypeptide(L)'
;LVKKERMITLNTQSPLLNKEAKTKLNRWPSWIGYAAIVWSALYGALHLYWLFGGGGYPFKNDGIGAALVSLLPAKVSSIVFVTVCLIGIGVGLVMRKPTYEAFSRWFAIAYSWGFSLTLLLLIPDTKLIAAMAYAFLLKFDFSWQIFNQIICIVGALLWMMTAVVYQRKTRYACEYCGRNNDEEPFFLVRWGRLLTVIAALSPVPYAIVRFAWALDIPLGIDPQLLRDFSSVNPMAHITEMVFGSLCIGGGLLTLGLIQKWGEVFPAWFPFIGGKRVPVMLAVIPASIVAIAVTAAGLTFTFNFITEALHLMPVDNLFISQDWGIAGPMIFWGPWGVALGLAAISYYYRRRGRCSSCGKG
;
A
#
# COMPACT_ATOMS: atom_id res chain seq x y z
N LEU A 1 -63.45 11.64 -28.24
CA LEU A 1 -63.17 11.38 -26.79
C LEU A 1 -62.50 10.04 -26.55
N VAL A 2 -62.22 9.19 -27.54
CA VAL A 2 -61.64 7.85 -27.39
C VAL A 2 -60.13 7.78 -27.71
N LYS A 3 -59.46 8.91 -28.04
CA LYS A 3 -58.07 8.94 -28.49
C LYS A 3 -57.08 9.51 -27.44
N LYS A 4 -57.52 9.80 -26.23
CA LYS A 4 -56.71 10.43 -25.18
C LYS A 4 -56.34 9.49 -24.02
N GLU A 5 -56.92 8.29 -23.96
CA GLU A 5 -56.63 7.31 -22.88
C GLU A 5 -55.53 6.30 -23.21
N ARG A 6 -55.03 6.25 -24.46
CA ARG A 6 -54.02 5.28 -24.89
C ARG A 6 -52.57 5.79 -24.78
N MET A 7 -52.35 7.00 -24.30
CA MET A 7 -51.02 7.63 -24.18
C MET A 7 -50.52 7.77 -22.74
N ILE A 8 -51.28 7.30 -21.75
CA ILE A 8 -50.89 7.36 -20.31
C ILE A 8 -50.42 6.03 -19.77
N THR A 9 -50.58 4.91 -20.51
CA THR A 9 -50.20 3.57 -20.03
C THR A 9 -48.85 3.06 -20.52
N LEU A 10 -48.03 3.87 -21.21
CA LEU A 10 -46.73 3.48 -21.75
C LEU A 10 -45.51 4.07 -21.03
N ASN A 11 -45.70 4.81 -19.93
CA ASN A 11 -44.57 5.43 -19.24
C ASN A 11 -44.41 5.02 -17.77
N THR A 12 -45.01 3.90 -17.39
CA THR A 12 -44.82 3.25 -16.06
C THR A 12 -44.16 1.88 -16.14
N GLN A 13 -43.36 1.64 -17.16
CA GLN A 13 -42.34 0.59 -17.07
C GLN A 13 -41.15 1.15 -16.28
N SER A 14 -41.34 1.03 -15.02
CA SER A 14 -40.55 1.25 -13.85
C SER A 14 -39.08 0.85 -13.98
N PRO A 15 -38.21 1.51 -13.17
CA PRO A 15 -36.79 1.18 -13.01
C PRO A 15 -36.56 -0.14 -12.26
N LEU A 16 -37.46 -1.11 -12.33
CA LEU A 16 -37.36 -2.40 -11.61
C LEU A 16 -36.65 -3.51 -12.39
N LEU A 17 -36.27 -3.31 -13.65
CA LEU A 17 -35.69 -4.36 -14.49
C LEU A 17 -34.19 -4.27 -14.71
N ASN A 18 -33.46 -3.37 -14.05
CA ASN A 18 -31.99 -3.38 -14.09
C ASN A 18 -31.37 -3.64 -12.70
N LYS A 19 -31.95 -4.55 -11.94
CA LYS A 19 -31.21 -5.36 -10.97
C LYS A 19 -30.51 -6.47 -11.75
N GLU A 20 -29.56 -6.10 -12.59
CA GLU A 20 -28.52 -7.05 -12.99
C GLU A 20 -28.06 -7.76 -11.73
N ALA A 21 -28.10 -9.07 -11.74
CA ALA A 21 -27.63 -9.89 -10.63
C ALA A 21 -26.19 -9.47 -10.34
N LYS A 22 -26.00 -8.55 -9.38
CA LYS A 22 -24.68 -8.13 -8.93
C LYS A 22 -23.94 -9.41 -8.59
N THR A 23 -22.91 -9.74 -9.33
CA THR A 23 -22.06 -10.91 -9.09
C THR A 23 -21.68 -10.92 -7.60
N LYS A 24 -21.47 -12.09 -7.01
CA LYS A 24 -21.13 -12.21 -5.57
C LYS A 24 -19.96 -11.30 -5.18
N LEU A 25 -19.01 -11.04 -6.10
CA LEU A 25 -17.92 -10.09 -5.90
C LEU A 25 -18.39 -8.63 -5.74
N ASN A 26 -19.46 -8.23 -6.44
CA ASN A 26 -20.01 -6.88 -6.31
C ASN A 26 -20.67 -6.62 -4.95
N ARG A 27 -20.85 -7.66 -4.12
CA ARG A 27 -21.33 -7.56 -2.73
C ARG A 27 -20.21 -7.57 -1.71
N TRP A 28 -19.04 -7.05 -2.07
CA TRP A 28 -17.84 -7.09 -1.22
C TRP A 28 -18.05 -6.58 0.23
N PRO A 29 -18.87 -5.57 0.54
CA PRO A 29 -19.06 -5.16 1.93
C PRO A 29 -19.71 -6.24 2.81
N SER A 30 -20.43 -7.20 2.22
CA SER A 30 -21.11 -8.23 2.99
C SER A 30 -20.20 -9.42 3.36
N TRP A 31 -19.15 -9.70 2.61
CA TRP A 31 -18.28 -10.86 2.83
C TRP A 31 -16.87 -10.51 3.34
N ILE A 32 -16.45 -9.23 3.22
CA ILE A 32 -15.08 -8.81 3.54
C ILE A 32 -14.68 -9.11 4.99
N GLY A 33 -15.59 -8.90 5.95
CA GLY A 33 -15.37 -9.22 7.35
C GLY A 33 -15.17 -10.72 7.61
N TYR A 34 -15.88 -11.57 6.87
CA TYR A 34 -15.67 -13.03 6.97
C TYR A 34 -14.30 -13.43 6.42
N ALA A 35 -13.89 -12.82 5.30
CA ALA A 35 -12.57 -13.07 4.73
C ALA A 35 -11.44 -12.66 5.69
N ALA A 36 -11.58 -11.53 6.40
CA ALA A 36 -10.64 -11.11 7.43
C ALA A 36 -10.56 -12.10 8.61
N ILE A 37 -11.72 -12.62 9.08
CA ILE A 37 -11.77 -13.66 10.13
C ILE A 37 -11.07 -14.93 9.67
N VAL A 38 -11.39 -15.43 8.47
CA VAL A 38 -10.78 -16.65 7.90
C VAL A 38 -9.27 -16.48 7.74
N TRP A 39 -8.82 -15.34 7.21
CA TRP A 39 -7.41 -15.03 7.12
C TRP A 39 -6.73 -15.08 8.49
N SER A 40 -7.33 -14.44 9.52
CA SER A 40 -6.78 -14.44 10.88
C SER A 40 -6.71 -15.85 11.46
N ALA A 41 -7.72 -16.70 11.22
CA ALA A 41 -7.70 -18.08 11.67
C ALA A 41 -6.57 -18.89 11.01
N LEU A 42 -6.41 -18.77 9.68
CA LEU A 42 -5.37 -19.49 8.94
C LEU A 42 -3.96 -18.99 9.30
N TYR A 43 -3.79 -17.67 9.40
CA TYR A 43 -2.47 -17.10 9.73
C TYR A 43 -2.09 -17.34 11.20
N GLY A 44 -3.06 -17.28 12.11
CA GLY A 44 -2.87 -17.68 13.51
C GLY A 44 -2.50 -19.16 13.65
N ALA A 45 -3.14 -20.06 12.89
CA ALA A 45 -2.79 -21.47 12.86
C ALA A 45 -1.38 -21.72 12.34
N LEU A 46 -0.94 -20.96 11.32
CA LEU A 46 0.42 -21.02 10.80
C LEU A 46 1.45 -20.59 11.85
N HIS A 47 1.17 -19.54 12.62
CA HIS A 47 2.03 -19.12 13.73
C HIS A 47 2.02 -20.11 14.91
N LEU A 48 0.92 -20.82 15.15
CA LEU A 48 0.89 -21.94 16.11
C LEU A 48 1.82 -23.08 15.66
N TYR A 49 1.81 -23.43 14.37
CA TYR A 49 2.72 -24.43 13.81
C TYR A 49 4.19 -24.05 14.05
N TRP A 50 4.57 -22.79 13.82
CA TRP A 50 5.95 -22.33 14.09
C TRP A 50 6.26 -22.25 15.59
N LEU A 51 5.30 -21.93 16.43
CA LEU A 51 5.46 -21.90 17.88
C LEU A 51 5.83 -23.29 18.44
N PHE A 52 5.24 -24.34 17.87
CA PHE A 52 5.54 -25.73 18.23
C PHE A 52 6.79 -26.32 17.53
N GLY A 53 7.60 -25.48 16.91
CA GLY A 53 8.87 -25.90 16.31
C GLY A 53 8.77 -26.29 14.84
N GLY A 54 7.67 -25.96 14.16
CA GLY A 54 7.52 -26.15 12.71
C GLY A 54 8.58 -25.38 11.93
N GLY A 55 9.06 -25.99 10.84
CA GLY A 55 10.07 -25.37 9.97
C GLY A 55 9.51 -24.24 9.11
N GLY A 56 10.40 -23.45 8.48
CA GLY A 56 10.00 -22.45 7.49
C GLY A 56 9.54 -21.12 8.08
N TYR A 57 9.97 -20.76 9.30
CA TYR A 57 9.72 -19.43 9.86
C TYR A 57 10.28 -18.33 8.94
N PRO A 58 9.45 -17.36 8.48
CA PRO A 58 9.85 -16.46 7.38
C PRO A 58 10.63 -15.22 7.84
N PHE A 59 10.54 -14.83 9.12
CA PHE A 59 11.15 -13.61 9.61
C PHE A 59 12.55 -13.89 10.14
N LYS A 60 13.55 -13.77 9.27
CA LYS A 60 14.96 -13.86 9.66
C LYS A 60 15.53 -12.45 9.80
N ASN A 61 16.40 -12.26 10.78
CA ASN A 61 17.18 -11.04 10.88
C ASN A 61 18.40 -11.16 9.94
N ASP A 62 18.26 -10.60 8.75
CA ASP A 62 19.30 -10.61 7.71
C ASP A 62 20.10 -9.29 7.68
N GLY A 63 20.11 -8.55 8.78
CA GLY A 63 20.82 -7.26 8.91
C GLY A 63 19.99 -6.06 8.45
N ILE A 64 20.66 -5.05 7.90
CA ILE A 64 20.04 -3.80 7.46
C ILE A 64 18.97 -4.06 6.41
N GLY A 65 17.77 -3.50 6.66
CA GLY A 65 16.64 -3.65 5.76
C GLY A 65 15.75 -4.87 6.03
N ALA A 66 16.07 -5.68 7.06
CA ALA A 66 15.17 -6.73 7.52
C ALA A 66 13.87 -6.16 8.14
N ALA A 67 12.78 -6.91 8.05
CA ALA A 67 11.50 -6.52 8.63
C ALA A 67 11.64 -6.25 10.14
N LEU A 68 10.96 -5.21 10.64
CA LEU A 68 11.04 -4.83 12.06
C LEU A 68 10.61 -5.97 13.01
N VAL A 69 9.70 -6.82 12.56
CA VAL A 69 9.27 -8.01 13.32
C VAL A 69 10.38 -9.03 13.52
N SER A 70 11.43 -9.05 12.68
CA SER A 70 12.56 -9.97 12.79
C SER A 70 13.47 -9.67 13.99
N LEU A 71 13.31 -8.52 14.64
CA LEU A 71 14.00 -8.18 15.89
C LEU A 71 13.51 -9.03 17.07
N LEU A 72 12.30 -9.59 16.96
CA LEU A 72 11.74 -10.45 18.01
C LEU A 72 12.15 -11.91 17.79
N PRO A 73 12.48 -12.65 18.88
CA PRO A 73 12.66 -14.10 18.79
C PRO A 73 11.45 -14.79 18.15
N ALA A 74 11.67 -15.81 17.33
CA ALA A 74 10.60 -16.49 16.57
C ALA A 74 9.43 -17.00 17.46
N LYS A 75 9.72 -17.48 18.67
CA LYS A 75 8.69 -17.92 19.63
C LYS A 75 7.85 -16.73 20.13
N VAL A 76 8.51 -15.61 20.45
CA VAL A 76 7.83 -14.41 20.98
C VAL A 76 6.93 -13.81 19.91
N SER A 77 7.46 -13.60 18.70
CA SER A 77 6.65 -13.06 17.60
C SER A 77 5.48 -13.99 17.25
N SER A 78 5.68 -15.33 17.26
CA SER A 78 4.59 -16.28 17.01
C SER A 78 3.50 -16.20 18.07
N ILE A 79 3.84 -16.07 19.36
CA ILE A 79 2.84 -15.88 20.45
C ILE A 79 2.07 -14.57 20.21
N VAL A 80 2.76 -13.47 19.88
CA VAL A 80 2.12 -12.18 19.60
C VAL A 80 1.13 -12.31 18.44
N PHE A 81 1.54 -12.92 17.32
CA PHE A 81 0.67 -13.10 16.16
C PHE A 81 -0.53 -13.98 16.46
N VAL A 82 -0.36 -15.11 17.17
CA VAL A 82 -1.48 -15.96 17.60
C VAL A 82 -2.48 -15.17 18.44
N THR A 83 -1.98 -14.44 19.45
CA THR A 83 -2.83 -13.64 20.33
C THR A 83 -3.61 -12.58 19.56
N VAL A 84 -2.91 -11.82 18.70
CA VAL A 84 -3.55 -10.77 17.88
C VAL A 84 -4.57 -11.39 16.91
N CYS A 85 -4.26 -12.50 16.26
CA CYS A 85 -5.21 -13.18 15.37
C CYS A 85 -6.46 -13.70 16.13
N LEU A 86 -6.31 -14.23 17.34
CA LEU A 86 -7.45 -14.65 18.16
C LEU A 86 -8.35 -13.45 18.55
N ILE A 87 -7.75 -12.34 18.97
CA ILE A 87 -8.48 -11.09 19.21
C ILE A 87 -9.17 -10.65 17.92
N GLY A 88 -8.51 -10.76 16.77
CA GLY A 88 -9.08 -10.42 15.46
C GLY A 88 -10.33 -11.24 15.13
N ILE A 89 -10.31 -12.53 15.38
CA ILE A 89 -11.50 -13.37 15.20
C ILE A 89 -12.65 -12.86 16.05
N GLY A 90 -12.40 -12.58 17.34
CA GLY A 90 -13.42 -12.03 18.25
C GLY A 90 -13.96 -10.67 17.79
N VAL A 91 -13.07 -9.73 17.44
CA VAL A 91 -13.44 -8.40 16.91
C VAL A 91 -14.23 -8.53 15.61
N GLY A 92 -13.77 -9.36 14.67
CA GLY A 92 -14.46 -9.59 13.41
C GLY A 92 -15.89 -10.14 13.60
N LEU A 93 -16.10 -11.02 14.58
CA LEU A 93 -17.42 -11.54 14.92
C LEU A 93 -18.34 -10.44 15.51
N VAL A 94 -17.79 -9.59 16.38
CA VAL A 94 -18.54 -8.44 16.95
C VAL A 94 -18.92 -7.44 15.86
N MET A 95 -18.03 -7.14 14.92
CA MET A 95 -18.27 -6.19 13.81
C MET A 95 -19.36 -6.63 12.83
N ARG A 96 -19.82 -7.87 12.89
CA ARG A 96 -20.96 -8.35 12.07
C ARG A 96 -22.25 -7.62 12.37
N LYS A 97 -22.45 -7.22 13.63
CA LYS A 97 -23.58 -6.38 14.04
C LYS A 97 -23.07 -4.99 14.37
N PRO A 98 -23.64 -3.92 13.78
CA PRO A 98 -23.23 -2.57 14.13
C PRO A 98 -23.56 -2.32 15.61
N THR A 99 -22.53 -2.12 16.41
CA THR A 99 -22.67 -1.79 17.83
C THR A 99 -22.57 -0.28 17.97
N TYR A 100 -23.53 0.33 18.64
CA TYR A 100 -23.57 1.78 18.87
C TYR A 100 -22.93 2.20 20.19
N GLU A 101 -22.59 1.23 21.05
CA GLU A 101 -21.81 1.48 22.25
C GLU A 101 -20.44 2.07 21.86
N ALA A 102 -20.13 3.25 22.40
CA ALA A 102 -18.97 4.02 22.00
C ALA A 102 -17.66 3.23 22.18
N PHE A 103 -17.47 2.57 23.33
CA PHE A 103 -16.27 1.81 23.63
C PHE A 103 -16.04 0.64 22.66
N SER A 104 -17.03 -0.21 22.49
CA SER A 104 -16.97 -1.38 21.60
C SER A 104 -16.70 -0.98 20.14
N ARG A 105 -17.35 0.09 19.68
CA ARG A 105 -17.16 0.65 18.34
C ARG A 105 -15.73 1.16 18.12
N TRP A 106 -15.22 1.98 19.04
CA TRP A 106 -13.89 2.56 18.92
C TRP A 106 -12.80 1.49 19.03
N PHE A 107 -12.97 0.54 19.94
CA PHE A 107 -12.05 -0.61 20.07
C PHE A 107 -11.97 -1.40 18.76
N ALA A 108 -13.12 -1.77 18.18
CA ALA A 108 -13.15 -2.52 16.92
C ALA A 108 -12.47 -1.76 15.76
N ILE A 109 -12.72 -0.46 15.65
CA ILE A 109 -12.09 0.41 14.64
C ILE A 109 -10.59 0.51 14.89
N ALA A 110 -10.16 0.82 16.11
CA ALA A 110 -8.75 0.98 16.47
C ALA A 110 -7.98 -0.33 16.25
N TYR A 111 -8.55 -1.47 16.68
CA TYR A 111 -7.97 -2.78 16.44
C TYR A 111 -7.80 -3.04 14.93
N SER A 112 -8.84 -2.86 14.13
CA SER A 112 -8.81 -3.19 12.70
C SER A 112 -7.82 -2.34 11.93
N TRP A 113 -7.76 -1.02 12.21
CA TRP A 113 -6.76 -0.12 11.62
C TRP A 113 -5.36 -0.42 12.15
N GLY A 114 -5.19 -0.60 13.46
CA GLY A 114 -3.90 -0.92 14.08
C GLY A 114 -3.31 -2.21 13.53
N PHE A 115 -4.11 -3.28 13.47
CA PHE A 115 -3.66 -4.56 12.93
C PHE A 115 -3.31 -4.46 11.43
N SER A 116 -4.17 -3.80 10.64
CA SER A 116 -3.89 -3.56 9.22
C SER A 116 -2.59 -2.77 9.01
N LEU A 117 -2.38 -1.68 9.75
CA LEU A 117 -1.16 -0.87 9.64
C LEU A 117 0.08 -1.64 10.10
N THR A 118 -0.01 -2.44 11.16
CA THR A 118 1.08 -3.32 11.60
C THR A 118 1.48 -4.29 10.50
N LEU A 119 0.52 -4.98 9.89
CA LEU A 119 0.79 -5.92 8.80
C LEU A 119 1.35 -5.24 7.54
N LEU A 120 0.97 -3.98 7.25
CA LEU A 120 1.46 -3.24 6.08
C LEU A 120 2.83 -2.61 6.29
N LEU A 121 3.17 -2.19 7.51
CA LEU A 121 4.32 -1.33 7.74
C LEU A 121 5.47 -2.03 8.48
N LEU A 122 5.16 -3.04 9.32
CA LEU A 122 6.19 -3.70 10.13
C LEU A 122 6.60 -5.08 9.59
N ILE A 123 5.81 -5.66 8.68
CA ILE A 123 6.09 -6.99 8.12
C ILE A 123 6.88 -6.93 6.82
N PRO A 124 6.55 -6.05 5.84
CA PRO A 124 7.34 -5.96 4.62
C PRO A 124 8.75 -5.45 4.93
N ASP A 125 9.73 -6.02 4.26
CA ASP A 125 11.13 -5.62 4.32
C ASP A 125 11.63 -5.09 2.97
N THR A 126 12.90 -4.75 2.90
CA THR A 126 13.51 -4.23 1.67
C THR A 126 13.55 -5.24 0.53
N LYS A 127 13.45 -6.56 0.82
CA LYS A 127 13.42 -7.61 -0.22
C LYS A 127 12.19 -7.46 -1.12
N LEU A 128 11.05 -7.03 -0.56
CA LEU A 128 9.83 -6.81 -1.34
C LEU A 128 10.04 -5.71 -2.39
N ILE A 129 10.59 -4.55 -2.00
CA ILE A 129 10.83 -3.47 -2.95
C ILE A 129 11.95 -3.80 -3.93
N ALA A 130 12.99 -4.52 -3.48
CA ALA A 130 14.05 -5.02 -4.33
C ALA A 130 13.49 -6.00 -5.38
N ALA A 131 12.67 -6.97 -4.98
CA ALA A 131 12.02 -7.90 -5.90
C ALA A 131 11.15 -7.16 -6.94
N MET A 132 10.40 -6.12 -6.53
CA MET A 132 9.65 -5.27 -7.46
C MET A 132 10.57 -4.55 -8.46
N ALA A 133 11.70 -4.00 -8.00
CA ALA A 133 12.65 -3.30 -8.88
C ALA A 133 13.38 -4.27 -9.82
N TYR A 134 13.82 -5.43 -9.34
CA TYR A 134 14.47 -6.46 -10.16
C TYR A 134 13.52 -7.11 -11.17
N ALA A 135 12.20 -7.10 -10.93
CA ALA A 135 11.23 -7.58 -11.91
C ALA A 135 11.28 -6.76 -13.22
N PHE A 136 11.65 -5.48 -13.19
CA PHE A 136 11.90 -4.66 -14.40
C PHE A 136 13.15 -5.12 -15.17
N LEU A 137 14.06 -5.83 -14.52
CA LEU A 137 15.23 -6.47 -15.13
C LEU A 137 14.96 -7.93 -15.49
N LEU A 138 13.68 -8.37 -15.46
CA LEU A 138 13.23 -9.74 -15.71
C LEU A 138 13.88 -10.77 -14.76
N LYS A 139 14.36 -10.32 -13.59
CA LYS A 139 14.87 -11.18 -12.52
C LYS A 139 13.77 -11.33 -11.47
N PHE A 140 13.25 -12.54 -11.30
CA PHE A 140 12.17 -12.84 -10.37
C PHE A 140 12.71 -13.67 -9.20
N ASP A 141 12.47 -13.19 -7.97
CA ASP A 141 12.70 -13.93 -6.74
C ASP A 141 11.34 -14.33 -6.13
N PHE A 142 11.13 -15.63 -5.96
CA PHE A 142 9.93 -16.20 -5.36
C PHE A 142 10.26 -16.90 -4.04
N SER A 143 11.06 -16.26 -3.19
CA SER A 143 11.38 -16.78 -1.88
C SER A 143 10.14 -16.90 -0.97
N TRP A 144 10.18 -17.84 -0.03
CA TRP A 144 9.10 -18.00 0.95
C TRP A 144 8.88 -16.73 1.78
N GLN A 145 9.92 -15.96 2.06
CA GLN A 145 9.84 -14.69 2.77
C GLN A 145 8.96 -13.68 2.02
N ILE A 146 9.18 -13.51 0.71
CA ILE A 146 8.38 -12.60 -0.13
C ILE A 146 6.92 -13.08 -0.19
N PHE A 147 6.70 -14.39 -0.35
CA PHE A 147 5.35 -14.94 -0.37
C PHE A 147 4.60 -14.68 0.95
N ASN A 148 5.27 -14.86 2.11
CA ASN A 148 4.69 -14.55 3.40
C ASN A 148 4.35 -13.06 3.55
N GLN A 149 5.20 -12.14 3.06
CA GLN A 149 4.91 -10.71 3.06
C GLN A 149 3.67 -10.38 2.23
N ILE A 150 3.49 -11.03 1.09
CA ILE A 150 2.27 -10.89 0.26
C ILE A 150 1.03 -11.38 1.04
N ILE A 151 1.11 -12.52 1.74
CA ILE A 151 0.03 -13.00 2.61
C ILE A 151 -0.34 -11.96 3.65
N CYS A 152 0.64 -11.32 4.29
CA CYS A 152 0.42 -10.29 5.29
C CYS A 152 -0.22 -9.03 4.69
N ILE A 153 0.21 -8.60 3.49
CA ILE A 153 -0.40 -7.47 2.77
C ILE A 153 -1.87 -7.78 2.44
N VAL A 154 -2.17 -8.99 1.98
CA VAL A 154 -3.56 -9.41 1.74
C VAL A 154 -4.38 -9.33 3.03
N GLY A 155 -3.87 -9.84 4.15
CA GLY A 155 -4.52 -9.73 5.46
C GLY A 155 -4.76 -8.30 5.88
N ALA A 156 -3.77 -7.44 5.69
CA ALA A 156 -3.88 -6.01 5.98
C ALA A 156 -4.98 -5.34 5.17
N LEU A 157 -5.06 -5.61 3.86
CA LEU A 157 -6.12 -5.08 2.99
C LEU A 157 -7.51 -5.57 3.42
N LEU A 158 -7.64 -6.84 3.81
CA LEU A 158 -8.90 -7.39 4.32
C LEU A 158 -9.34 -6.68 5.60
N TRP A 159 -8.44 -6.46 6.55
CA TRP A 159 -8.74 -5.76 7.80
C TRP A 159 -9.02 -4.28 7.58
N MET A 160 -8.27 -3.61 6.70
CA MET A 160 -8.51 -2.21 6.33
C MET A 160 -9.90 -2.04 5.69
N MET A 161 -10.25 -2.88 4.73
CA MET A 161 -11.56 -2.84 4.09
C MET A 161 -12.68 -3.14 5.09
N THR A 162 -12.47 -4.08 6.02
CA THR A 162 -13.41 -4.38 7.11
C THR A 162 -13.62 -3.17 8.01
N ALA A 163 -12.53 -2.47 8.42
CA ALA A 163 -12.59 -1.25 9.19
C ALA A 163 -13.40 -0.16 8.46
N VAL A 164 -13.13 0.05 7.17
CA VAL A 164 -13.83 1.05 6.34
C VAL A 164 -15.33 0.75 6.24
N VAL A 165 -15.71 -0.51 5.98
CA VAL A 165 -17.12 -0.90 5.90
C VAL A 165 -17.82 -0.70 7.25
N TYR A 166 -17.19 -1.11 8.34
CA TYR A 166 -17.74 -0.94 9.67
C TYR A 166 -17.90 0.53 10.06
N GLN A 167 -16.90 1.37 9.78
CA GLN A 167 -16.99 2.82 9.98
C GLN A 167 -18.15 3.46 9.19
N ARG A 168 -18.34 3.02 7.94
CA ARG A 168 -19.44 3.52 7.09
C ARG A 168 -20.79 3.11 7.64
N LYS A 169 -20.95 1.85 8.06
CA LYS A 169 -22.17 1.35 8.70
C LYS A 169 -22.52 2.13 9.95
N THR A 170 -21.56 2.35 10.84
CA THR A 170 -21.79 3.05 12.11
C THR A 170 -22.01 4.56 11.97
N ARG A 171 -21.71 5.14 10.79
CA ARG A 171 -21.98 6.54 10.42
C ARG A 171 -23.20 6.70 9.51
N TYR A 172 -23.99 5.64 9.29
CA TYR A 172 -25.12 5.63 8.38
C TYR A 172 -24.75 6.10 6.95
N ALA A 173 -23.52 5.90 6.54
CA ALA A 173 -23.03 6.22 5.21
C ALA A 173 -23.16 5.01 4.26
N CYS A 174 -23.13 5.27 2.95
CA CYS A 174 -23.14 4.20 1.96
C CYS A 174 -21.95 3.25 2.14
N GLU A 175 -22.19 1.95 2.31
CA GLU A 175 -21.15 0.95 2.54
C GLU A 175 -20.11 0.90 1.39
N TYR A 176 -20.54 1.19 0.15
CA TYR A 176 -19.70 1.13 -1.05
C TYR A 176 -18.84 2.39 -1.25
N CYS A 177 -19.40 3.57 -1.13
CA CYS A 177 -18.69 4.82 -1.44
C CYS A 177 -18.42 5.70 -0.22
N GLY A 178 -19.06 5.44 0.92
CA GLY A 178 -18.90 6.22 2.15
C GLY A 178 -19.61 7.58 2.14
N ARG A 179 -20.38 7.90 1.10
CA ARG A 179 -21.12 9.18 1.03
C ARG A 179 -22.30 9.18 1.98
N ASN A 180 -22.49 10.32 2.66
CA ASN A 180 -23.65 10.64 3.51
C ASN A 180 -24.44 11.78 2.90
N ASN A 181 -25.52 12.24 3.56
CA ASN A 181 -26.34 13.38 3.09
C ASN A 181 -25.66 14.73 3.31
N ASP A 182 -24.75 14.82 4.31
CA ASP A 182 -24.03 16.04 4.72
C ASP A 182 -22.60 16.03 4.15
N GLU A 183 -22.44 16.09 2.82
CA GLU A 183 -21.13 15.96 2.21
C GLU A 183 -20.33 17.27 2.22
N GLU A 184 -19.41 17.40 3.17
CA GLU A 184 -18.23 18.22 2.98
C GLU A 184 -17.18 17.48 2.11
N PRO A 185 -16.47 18.19 1.22
CA PRO A 185 -15.40 17.60 0.44
C PRO A 185 -14.34 17.02 1.37
N PHE A 186 -13.88 15.80 1.08
CA PHE A 186 -12.88 15.12 1.90
C PHE A 186 -11.63 16.00 2.07
N PHE A 187 -11.25 16.30 3.29
CA PHE A 187 -10.24 17.31 3.63
C PHE A 187 -8.89 17.11 2.91
N LEU A 188 -8.49 15.87 2.64
CA LEU A 188 -7.24 15.55 1.91
C LEU A 188 -7.25 16.04 0.46
N VAL A 189 -8.41 16.30 -0.14
CA VAL A 189 -8.49 16.81 -1.52
C VAL A 189 -7.81 18.18 -1.61
N ARG A 190 -7.92 19.00 -0.56
CA ARG A 190 -7.25 20.31 -0.46
C ARG A 190 -5.72 20.21 -0.50
N TRP A 191 -5.16 19.18 0.13
CA TRP A 191 -3.71 18.96 0.24
C TRP A 191 -3.14 18.12 -0.91
N GLY A 192 -3.98 17.58 -1.80
CA GLY A 192 -3.57 16.65 -2.84
C GLY A 192 -2.45 17.16 -3.75
N ARG A 193 -2.45 18.46 -4.08
CA ARG A 193 -1.38 19.05 -4.91
C ARG A 193 -0.03 19.04 -4.17
N LEU A 194 0.01 19.50 -2.94
CA LEU A 194 1.23 19.54 -2.13
C LEU A 194 1.79 18.12 -1.91
N LEU A 195 0.93 17.18 -1.51
CA LEU A 195 1.29 15.78 -1.29
C LEU A 195 1.88 15.14 -2.56
N THR A 196 1.29 15.44 -3.72
CA THR A 196 1.80 14.94 -5.00
C THR A 196 3.17 15.49 -5.32
N VAL A 197 3.42 16.78 -5.09
CA VAL A 197 4.74 17.39 -5.33
C VAL A 197 5.79 16.82 -4.40
N ILE A 198 5.48 16.68 -3.10
CA ILE A 198 6.37 16.02 -2.13
C ILE A 198 6.70 14.60 -2.61
N ALA A 199 5.69 13.80 -2.97
CA ALA A 199 5.90 12.44 -3.44
C ALA A 199 6.71 12.36 -4.74
N ALA A 200 6.58 13.33 -5.64
CA ALA A 200 7.34 13.37 -6.89
C ALA A 200 8.81 13.74 -6.68
N LEU A 201 9.13 14.56 -5.69
CA LEU A 201 10.49 15.03 -5.41
C LEU A 201 11.27 14.10 -4.47
N SER A 202 10.59 13.37 -3.61
CA SER A 202 11.21 12.50 -2.59
C SER A 202 12.17 11.45 -3.15
N PRO A 203 11.96 10.81 -4.33
CA PRO A 203 12.91 9.83 -4.90
C PRO A 203 14.16 10.45 -5.53
N VAL A 204 14.21 11.79 -5.72
CA VAL A 204 15.30 12.46 -6.44
C VAL A 204 16.67 12.25 -5.76
N PRO A 205 16.84 12.39 -4.43
CA PRO A 205 18.14 12.16 -3.80
C PRO A 205 18.69 10.76 -4.06
N TYR A 206 17.85 9.73 -3.99
CA TYR A 206 18.22 8.36 -4.31
C TYR A 206 18.63 8.22 -5.79
N ALA A 207 17.86 8.79 -6.71
CA ALA A 207 18.17 8.75 -8.15
C ALA A 207 19.51 9.41 -8.47
N ILE A 208 19.85 10.54 -7.84
CA ILE A 208 21.13 11.23 -8.03
C ILE A 208 22.29 10.32 -7.66
N VAL A 209 22.24 9.65 -6.51
CA VAL A 209 23.30 8.73 -6.08
C VAL A 209 23.43 7.56 -7.06
N ARG A 210 22.32 6.97 -7.51
CA ARG A 210 22.32 5.85 -8.45
C ARG A 210 22.90 6.23 -9.81
N PHE A 211 22.58 7.41 -10.34
CA PHE A 211 23.17 7.91 -11.58
C PHE A 211 24.66 8.23 -11.42
N ALA A 212 25.08 8.78 -10.27
CA ALA A 212 26.49 8.99 -10.00
C ALA A 212 27.28 7.67 -10.05
N TRP A 213 26.78 6.62 -9.38
CA TRP A 213 27.42 5.30 -9.39
C TRP A 213 27.41 4.63 -10.77
N ALA A 214 26.36 4.83 -11.54
CA ALA A 214 26.29 4.35 -12.91
C ALA A 214 27.33 5.01 -13.84
N LEU A 215 27.84 6.19 -13.45
CA LEU A 215 28.90 6.94 -14.16
C LEU A 215 30.28 6.84 -13.48
N ASP A 216 30.47 5.87 -12.58
CA ASP A 216 31.70 5.67 -11.79
C ASP A 216 32.09 6.86 -10.90
N ILE A 217 31.12 7.72 -10.55
CA ILE A 217 31.33 8.83 -9.62
C ILE A 217 31.04 8.32 -8.20
N PRO A 218 32.02 8.24 -7.28
CA PRO A 218 31.85 7.66 -5.95
C PRO A 218 31.15 8.61 -4.97
N LEU A 219 29.91 8.98 -5.29
CA LEU A 219 29.11 9.87 -4.46
C LEU A 219 28.61 9.14 -3.22
N GLY A 220 29.17 9.47 -2.06
CA GLY A 220 28.79 8.86 -0.78
C GLY A 220 29.10 7.36 -0.67
N ILE A 221 30.16 6.90 -1.30
CA ILE A 221 30.70 5.55 -1.21
C ILE A 221 32.22 5.58 -1.38
N ASP A 222 32.90 4.64 -0.70
CA ASP A 222 34.35 4.48 -0.91
C ASP A 222 34.65 4.13 -2.38
N PRO A 223 35.63 4.84 -3.03
CA PRO A 223 35.97 4.58 -4.43
C PRO A 223 36.46 3.15 -4.70
N GLN A 224 37.08 2.47 -3.73
CA GLN A 224 37.47 1.08 -3.92
C GLN A 224 36.26 0.16 -3.88
N LEU A 225 35.36 0.37 -2.91
CA LEU A 225 34.12 -0.41 -2.80
C LEU A 225 33.25 -0.30 -4.07
N LEU A 226 33.16 0.90 -4.67
CA LEU A 226 32.42 1.08 -5.93
C LEU A 226 33.08 0.31 -7.09
N ARG A 227 34.43 0.37 -7.21
CA ARG A 227 35.17 -0.42 -8.23
C ARG A 227 35.03 -1.93 -8.04
N ASP A 228 35.12 -2.40 -6.80
CA ASP A 228 34.98 -3.82 -6.49
C ASP A 228 33.56 -4.31 -6.83
N PHE A 229 32.53 -3.53 -6.49
CA PHE A 229 31.14 -3.81 -6.85
C PHE A 229 30.95 -3.89 -8.38
N SER A 230 31.52 -2.94 -9.11
CA SER A 230 31.45 -2.92 -10.58
C SER A 230 32.23 -4.04 -11.24
N SER A 231 33.38 -4.45 -10.65
CA SER A 231 34.21 -5.53 -11.20
C SER A 231 33.58 -6.91 -11.04
N VAL A 232 32.89 -7.16 -9.90
CA VAL A 232 32.22 -8.43 -9.61
C VAL A 232 30.90 -8.57 -10.36
N ASN A 233 30.22 -7.46 -10.64
CA ASN A 233 28.92 -7.46 -11.32
C ASN A 233 28.98 -6.74 -12.66
N PRO A 234 29.11 -7.45 -13.80
CA PRO A 234 29.18 -6.83 -15.14
C PRO A 234 27.98 -5.97 -15.51
N MET A 235 26.86 -6.15 -14.82
CA MET A 235 25.63 -5.35 -15.07
C MET A 235 25.45 -4.25 -14.01
N ALA A 236 26.43 -3.95 -13.15
CA ALA A 236 26.28 -2.96 -12.09
C ALA A 236 25.81 -1.60 -12.64
N HIS A 237 26.50 -1.03 -13.62
CA HIS A 237 26.15 0.27 -14.22
C HIS A 237 24.72 0.30 -14.78
N ILE A 238 24.32 -0.76 -15.49
CA ILE A 238 22.95 -0.89 -16.04
C ILE A 238 21.93 -0.95 -14.91
N THR A 239 22.23 -1.71 -13.87
CA THR A 239 21.32 -1.86 -12.70
C THR A 239 21.13 -0.50 -12.01
N GLU A 240 22.20 0.24 -11.76
CA GLU A 240 22.15 1.56 -11.13
C GLU A 240 21.40 2.58 -12.01
N MET A 241 21.65 2.57 -13.33
CA MET A 241 20.94 3.41 -14.30
C MET A 241 19.43 3.09 -14.30
N VAL A 242 19.05 1.81 -14.27
CA VAL A 242 17.65 1.39 -14.24
C VAL A 242 16.99 1.85 -12.93
N PHE A 243 17.64 1.66 -11.78
CA PHE A 243 17.06 2.08 -10.50
C PHE A 243 16.89 3.59 -10.39
N GLY A 244 17.88 4.38 -10.84
CA GLY A 244 17.76 5.82 -10.95
C GLY A 244 16.59 6.24 -11.85
N SER A 245 16.50 5.61 -13.03
CA SER A 245 15.43 5.89 -14.01
C SER A 245 14.05 5.51 -13.51
N LEU A 246 13.90 4.38 -12.79
CA LEU A 246 12.64 3.99 -12.17
C LEU A 246 12.18 5.02 -11.13
N CYS A 247 13.10 5.56 -10.35
CA CYS A 247 12.78 6.58 -9.35
C CYS A 247 12.31 7.89 -10.00
N ILE A 248 13.04 8.39 -11.01
CA ILE A 248 12.64 9.59 -11.75
C ILE A 248 11.33 9.36 -12.52
N GLY A 249 11.22 8.23 -13.21
CA GLY A 249 9.99 7.83 -13.93
C GLY A 249 8.79 7.73 -13.01
N GLY A 250 8.94 7.11 -11.82
CA GLY A 250 7.91 7.04 -10.79
C GLY A 250 7.51 8.41 -10.26
N GLY A 251 8.48 9.30 -10.01
CA GLY A 251 8.24 10.71 -9.65
C GLY A 251 7.45 11.46 -10.71
N LEU A 252 7.84 11.33 -11.99
CA LEU A 252 7.12 11.92 -13.11
C LEU A 252 5.69 11.36 -13.23
N LEU A 253 5.51 10.04 -13.14
CA LEU A 253 4.18 9.42 -13.15
C LEU A 253 3.31 9.89 -11.99
N THR A 254 3.89 10.15 -10.83
CA THR A 254 3.18 10.68 -9.66
C THR A 254 2.57 12.06 -9.96
N LEU A 255 3.22 12.91 -10.76
CA LEU A 255 2.67 14.20 -11.18
C LEU A 255 1.36 14.05 -11.98
N GLY A 256 1.14 12.90 -12.62
CA GLY A 256 -0.13 12.58 -13.27
C GLY A 256 -1.34 12.63 -12.33
N LEU A 257 -1.14 12.45 -11.01
CA LEU A 257 -2.22 12.58 -10.04
C LEU A 257 -2.81 14.01 -9.94
N ILE A 258 -2.09 15.03 -10.43
CA ILE A 258 -2.56 16.44 -10.43
C ILE A 258 -2.62 17.06 -11.82
N GLN A 259 -2.07 16.40 -12.84
CA GLN A 259 -2.02 16.92 -14.20
C GLN A 259 -3.11 16.34 -15.09
N LYS A 260 -3.43 17.06 -16.19
CA LYS A 260 -4.49 16.67 -17.13
C LYS A 260 -4.25 15.32 -17.80
N TRP A 261 -2.98 14.96 -18.07
CA TRP A 261 -2.66 13.69 -18.71
C TRP A 261 -2.90 12.45 -17.81
N GLY A 262 -2.91 12.64 -16.51
CA GLY A 262 -3.37 11.60 -15.58
C GLY A 262 -4.90 11.48 -15.46
N GLU A 263 -5.66 12.39 -16.09
CA GLU A 263 -7.13 12.37 -16.13
C GLU A 263 -7.67 11.95 -17.49
N VAL A 264 -6.98 12.35 -18.57
CA VAL A 264 -7.30 12.05 -19.97
C VAL A 264 -6.03 11.66 -20.67
N PHE A 265 -6.03 10.53 -21.37
CA PHE A 265 -4.88 10.09 -22.14
C PHE A 265 -4.50 11.15 -23.20
N PRO A 266 -3.22 11.50 -23.33
CA PRO A 266 -2.75 12.40 -24.37
C PRO A 266 -3.19 11.95 -25.76
N ALA A 267 -3.48 12.91 -26.67
CA ALA A 267 -4.01 12.60 -28.00
C ALA A 267 -3.08 11.74 -28.86
N TRP A 268 -1.77 11.78 -28.59
CA TRP A 268 -0.76 10.98 -29.31
C TRP A 268 -0.72 9.49 -28.90
N PHE A 269 -1.46 9.10 -27.85
CA PHE A 269 -1.53 7.69 -27.41
C PHE A 269 -2.36 6.87 -28.41
N PRO A 270 -1.80 5.81 -29.04
CA PRO A 270 -2.54 5.00 -30.00
C PRO A 270 -3.75 4.32 -29.32
N PHE A 271 -4.89 4.25 -29.99
CA PHE A 271 -6.14 3.58 -29.59
C PHE A 271 -6.88 4.13 -28.38
N ILE A 272 -6.21 4.87 -27.47
CA ILE A 272 -6.79 5.36 -26.20
C ILE A 272 -6.67 6.87 -26.03
N GLY A 273 -6.02 7.60 -26.97
CA GLY A 273 -5.89 9.06 -26.94
C GLY A 273 -7.25 9.75 -26.77
N GLY A 274 -7.32 10.77 -25.90
CA GLY A 274 -8.54 11.51 -25.58
C GLY A 274 -9.56 10.79 -24.68
N LYS A 275 -9.36 9.50 -24.38
CA LYS A 275 -10.24 8.77 -23.45
C LYS A 275 -9.90 9.10 -22.00
N ARG A 276 -10.91 9.03 -21.12
CA ARG A 276 -10.70 9.23 -19.67
C ARG A 276 -9.88 8.08 -19.07
N VAL A 277 -8.85 8.42 -18.29
CA VAL A 277 -8.05 7.44 -17.54
C VAL A 277 -8.94 6.82 -16.44
N PRO A 278 -9.05 5.47 -16.37
CA PRO A 278 -9.72 4.82 -15.25
C PRO A 278 -9.04 5.19 -13.92
N VAL A 279 -9.81 5.60 -12.92
CA VAL A 279 -9.28 6.07 -11.63
C VAL A 279 -8.37 5.02 -10.98
N MET A 280 -8.76 3.74 -11.02
CA MET A 280 -8.00 2.65 -10.42
C MET A 280 -6.68 2.36 -11.13
N LEU A 281 -6.53 2.72 -12.41
CA LEU A 281 -5.27 2.57 -13.14
C LEU A 281 -4.13 3.40 -12.54
N ALA A 282 -4.45 4.56 -11.95
CA ALA A 282 -3.47 5.39 -11.25
C ALA A 282 -3.39 5.02 -9.75
N VAL A 283 -4.54 4.74 -9.09
CA VAL A 283 -4.60 4.52 -7.65
C VAL A 283 -3.94 3.20 -7.24
N ILE A 284 -4.16 2.10 -7.97
CA ILE A 284 -3.62 0.79 -7.59
C ILE A 284 -2.09 0.78 -7.62
N PRO A 285 -1.39 1.14 -8.72
CA PRO A 285 0.06 1.16 -8.74
C PRO A 285 0.65 2.13 -7.72
N ALA A 286 0.08 3.34 -7.59
CA ALA A 286 0.52 4.32 -6.59
C ALA A 286 0.39 3.77 -5.16
N SER A 287 -0.70 3.05 -4.84
CA SER A 287 -0.88 2.44 -3.52
C SER A 287 0.11 1.31 -3.24
N ILE A 288 0.40 0.46 -4.24
CA ILE A 288 1.38 -0.62 -4.11
C ILE A 288 2.77 -0.05 -3.81
N VAL A 289 3.21 0.93 -4.61
CA VAL A 289 4.51 1.61 -4.40
C VAL A 289 4.52 2.33 -3.06
N ALA A 290 3.46 3.05 -2.70
CA ALA A 290 3.35 3.75 -1.42
C ALA A 290 3.54 2.82 -0.22
N ILE A 291 2.89 1.64 -0.22
CA ILE A 291 3.04 0.65 0.84
C ILE A 291 4.49 0.15 0.90
N ALA A 292 5.06 -0.28 -0.24
CA ALA A 292 6.38 -0.85 -0.29
C ALA A 292 7.47 0.14 0.17
N VAL A 293 7.45 1.39 -0.34
CA VAL A 293 8.46 2.39 0.04
C VAL A 293 8.24 2.93 1.45
N THR A 294 6.99 2.97 1.98
CA THR A 294 6.76 3.35 3.38
C THR A 294 7.36 2.31 4.32
N ALA A 295 7.08 1.03 4.08
CA ALA A 295 7.59 -0.05 4.91
C ALA A 295 9.13 -0.09 4.91
N ALA A 296 9.75 -0.05 3.72
CA ALA A 296 11.20 0.00 3.59
C ALA A 296 11.79 1.27 4.25
N GLY A 297 11.18 2.43 4.04
CA GLY A 297 11.61 3.68 4.66
C GLY A 297 11.54 3.67 6.18
N LEU A 298 10.53 3.03 6.77
CA LEU A 298 10.46 2.84 8.22
C LEU A 298 11.62 1.96 8.73
N THR A 299 11.96 0.89 8.02
CA THR A 299 13.09 0.04 8.35
C THR A 299 14.41 0.80 8.31
N PHE A 300 14.65 1.57 7.24
CA PHE A 300 15.86 2.40 7.14
C PHE A 300 15.90 3.52 8.20
N THR A 301 14.76 4.17 8.47
CA THR A 301 14.67 5.19 9.53
C THR A 301 14.97 4.58 10.91
N PHE A 302 14.46 3.38 11.20
CA PHE A 302 14.75 2.67 12.43
C PHE A 302 16.25 2.35 12.55
N ASN A 303 16.86 1.79 11.50
CA ASN A 303 18.29 1.49 11.47
C ASN A 303 19.15 2.76 11.65
N PHE A 304 18.78 3.87 10.99
CA PHE A 304 19.44 5.16 11.18
C PHE A 304 19.37 5.63 12.64
N ILE A 305 18.20 5.54 13.27
CA ILE A 305 18.03 5.94 14.67
C ILE A 305 18.88 5.06 15.61
N THR A 306 18.88 3.74 15.38
CA THR A 306 19.68 2.82 16.21
C THR A 306 21.18 3.01 16.04
N GLU A 307 21.65 3.35 14.83
CA GLU A 307 23.03 3.71 14.56
C GLU A 307 23.38 5.05 15.23
N ALA A 308 22.58 6.10 15.05
CA ALA A 308 22.80 7.42 15.61
C ALA A 308 22.82 7.45 17.15
N LEU A 309 22.04 6.56 17.78
CA LEU A 309 21.95 6.43 19.23
C LEU A 309 22.88 5.34 19.79
N HIS A 310 23.67 4.67 18.95
CA HIS A 310 24.57 3.56 19.33
C HIS A 310 23.85 2.43 20.10
N LEU A 311 22.58 2.14 19.74
CA LEU A 311 21.76 1.16 20.46
C LEU A 311 22.01 -0.27 20.00
N MET A 312 22.52 -0.46 18.78
CA MET A 312 22.85 -1.76 18.20
C MET A 312 24.22 -1.68 17.51
N PRO A 313 25.00 -2.78 17.46
CA PRO A 313 26.17 -2.88 16.61
C PRO A 313 25.66 -2.96 15.15
N VAL A 314 25.52 -1.83 14.52
CA VAL A 314 25.15 -1.69 13.10
C VAL A 314 26.41 -1.23 12.37
N ASP A 315 26.63 -1.77 11.17
CA ASP A 315 27.63 -1.22 10.27
C ASP A 315 27.27 0.25 10.01
N ASN A 316 28.20 1.17 10.25
CA ASN A 316 27.99 2.64 10.18
C ASN A 316 27.66 3.13 8.77
N LEU A 317 26.57 2.64 8.15
CA LEU A 317 26.21 2.87 6.75
C LEU A 317 25.49 4.21 6.52
N PHE A 318 24.95 4.85 7.56
CA PHE A 318 24.24 6.12 7.42
C PHE A 318 25.12 7.32 7.73
N ILE A 319 26.09 7.17 8.62
CA ILE A 319 26.92 8.27 9.18
C ILE A 319 28.36 8.19 8.66
N SER A 320 28.78 7.05 8.09
CA SER A 320 30.13 6.84 7.53
C SER A 320 30.33 7.48 6.17
N GLN A 321 31.51 7.27 5.59
CA GLN A 321 31.84 7.67 4.20
C GLN A 321 30.88 7.05 3.17
N ASP A 322 30.22 5.92 3.53
CA ASP A 322 29.36 5.14 2.65
C ASP A 322 27.85 5.51 2.80
N TRP A 323 27.55 6.71 3.25
CA TRP A 323 26.17 7.21 3.45
C TRP A 323 25.29 7.08 2.19
N GLY A 324 25.87 7.06 0.99
CA GLY A 324 25.13 6.90 -0.26
C GLY A 324 24.43 5.55 -0.37
N ILE A 325 24.88 4.52 0.35
CA ILE A 325 24.29 3.17 0.33
C ILE A 325 22.89 3.18 0.95
N ALA A 326 22.73 3.83 2.09
CA ALA A 326 21.49 3.78 2.87
C ALA A 326 20.86 5.15 3.15
N GLY A 327 21.65 6.23 3.23
CA GLY A 327 21.17 7.57 3.61
C GLY A 327 20.00 8.09 2.78
N PRO A 328 20.02 8.03 1.44
CA PRO A 328 18.90 8.49 0.62
C PRO A 328 17.59 7.74 0.87
N MET A 329 17.64 6.52 1.42
CA MET A 329 16.47 5.70 1.69
C MET A 329 15.65 6.17 2.89
N ILE A 330 16.19 7.07 3.73
CA ILE A 330 15.44 7.74 4.81
C ILE A 330 14.25 8.53 4.23
N PHE A 331 14.39 9.07 3.03
CA PHE A 331 13.31 9.79 2.34
C PHE A 331 12.18 8.88 1.85
N TRP A 332 12.37 7.56 1.86
CA TRP A 332 11.35 6.61 1.41
C TRP A 332 10.11 6.57 2.30
N GLY A 333 10.25 6.73 3.61
CA GLY A 333 9.12 6.83 4.53
C GLY A 333 8.20 8.01 4.19
N PRO A 334 8.68 9.24 4.21
CA PRO A 334 7.92 10.42 3.77
C PRO A 334 7.38 10.31 2.34
N TRP A 335 8.17 9.76 1.40
CA TRP A 335 7.73 9.51 0.02
C TRP A 335 6.49 8.63 -0.03
N GLY A 336 6.54 7.45 0.59
CA GLY A 336 5.45 6.48 0.55
C GLY A 336 4.17 7.04 1.18
N VAL A 337 4.28 7.71 2.34
CA VAL A 337 3.14 8.35 3.01
C VAL A 337 2.54 9.44 2.11
N ALA A 338 3.35 10.33 1.55
CA ALA A 338 2.88 11.40 0.67
C ALA A 338 2.20 10.84 -0.59
N LEU A 339 2.78 9.79 -1.21
CA LEU A 339 2.23 9.12 -2.39
C LEU A 339 0.89 8.45 -2.08
N GLY A 340 0.78 7.75 -0.96
CA GLY A 340 -0.47 7.10 -0.53
C GLY A 340 -1.59 8.13 -0.30
N LEU A 341 -1.30 9.21 0.41
CA LEU A 341 -2.24 10.30 0.64
C LEU A 341 -2.61 11.04 -0.65
N ALA A 342 -1.67 11.23 -1.57
CA ALA A 342 -1.93 11.80 -2.89
C ALA A 342 -2.84 10.90 -3.73
N ALA A 343 -2.63 9.58 -3.71
CA ALA A 343 -3.49 8.60 -4.40
C ALA A 343 -4.92 8.60 -3.82
N ILE A 344 -5.07 8.68 -2.49
CA ILE A 344 -6.37 8.83 -1.83
C ILE A 344 -7.04 10.15 -2.26
N SER A 345 -6.32 11.26 -2.25
CA SER A 345 -6.83 12.56 -2.69
C SER A 345 -7.32 12.52 -4.15
N TYR A 346 -6.52 11.93 -5.05
CA TYR A 346 -6.88 11.73 -6.45
C TYR A 346 -8.15 10.89 -6.59
N TYR A 347 -8.26 9.77 -5.84
CA TYR A 347 -9.45 8.92 -5.84
C TYR A 347 -10.71 9.71 -5.44
N TYR A 348 -10.66 10.44 -4.32
CA TYR A 348 -11.81 11.20 -3.85
C TYR A 348 -12.21 12.34 -4.78
N ARG A 349 -11.25 12.98 -5.44
CA ARG A 349 -11.49 14.04 -6.44
C ARG A 349 -12.13 13.49 -7.72
N ARG A 350 -11.77 12.27 -8.14
CA ARG A 350 -12.14 11.69 -9.44
C ARG A 350 -13.23 10.63 -9.39
N ARG A 351 -13.63 10.18 -8.20
CA ARG A 351 -14.69 9.18 -8.07
C ARG A 351 -16.02 9.69 -8.66
N GLY A 352 -16.61 8.90 -9.57
CA GLY A 352 -17.89 9.20 -10.19
C GLY A 352 -19.10 8.90 -9.30
N ARG A 353 -20.29 8.89 -9.91
CA ARG A 353 -21.52 8.48 -9.23
C ARG A 353 -21.43 7.04 -8.72
N CYS A 354 -21.91 6.82 -7.51
CA CYS A 354 -21.94 5.49 -6.92
C CYS A 354 -23.09 4.68 -7.52
N SER A 355 -22.81 3.51 -8.08
CA SER A 355 -23.84 2.61 -8.63
C SER A 355 -24.81 2.06 -7.57
N SER A 356 -24.43 2.11 -6.28
CA SER A 356 -25.24 1.55 -5.19
C SER A 356 -26.20 2.57 -4.57
N CYS A 357 -25.76 3.83 -4.33
CA CYS A 357 -26.60 4.86 -3.71
C CYS A 357 -26.97 6.01 -4.68
N GLY A 358 -26.45 6.02 -5.92
CA GLY A 358 -26.75 7.04 -6.93
C GLY A 358 -26.09 8.40 -6.71
N LYS A 359 -25.44 8.65 -5.55
CA LYS A 359 -24.80 9.93 -5.21
C LYS A 359 -23.50 10.12 -6.01
N GLY A 360 -23.28 11.35 -6.50
CA GLY A 360 -22.15 11.70 -7.36
C GLY A 360 -21.26 12.78 -6.84
#